data_b31f19ac9d003463887108c7acf0835e
#
_entry.id   b31f19ac9d003463887108c7acf0835e
#
_cell.length_a   1.000
_cell.length_b   1.000
_cell.length_c   1.000
_cell.angle_alpha   90.00
_cell.angle_beta   90.00
_cell.angle_gamma   90.00
#
_symmetry.space_group_name_H-M   'P 1'
#
loop_
_entity.id
_entity.type
_entity.pdbx_description
1 polymer ?
#
loop_
_entity_poly.entity_id
_entity_poly.type
_entity_poly.pdbx_seq_one_letter_code
_entity_poly.pdbx_strand_id
1 'polypeptide(L)'
;MSLQKLENYSNKAVVQEEVLILTELLEDITKNMLAPETFEKIMELKELSTQEDYQGLNQLVTSLSNDEMAYISRYFSILPLLINISEDVDLAYEINHQNNIDQDYLGKLSATIKMVAEKENAVEILEHLNVVPVLTAHPTQVQRKSMLDLTNHIHTLLRKYRDVKLGLINKEKWHNDLRRYIEIIMQTDMIREKKLKVTNEITNVMEYYNSSFLKAVPHLTAEYKRLAKKHGLELKHPKPITMGMWIGGDRDGNPFVTADTLKQSAMTQCEVIMNYYDEKIYQLYREFSLSTSIVNVSKQVREMARQSKDNSIYREKELYRRALFDIQSKIQATKTYLIEDKEVGARYETANDFYKDLITIRDSLLENKGEALISGDFVELIQAVEIFGFYLASIDMRQDSSVHEACVAELLKSAGIHSHYSE
;
A
#
# COMPACT_ATOMS: atom_id res chain seq x y z
N MET A 1 -7.66 -9.33 -28.24
CA MET A 1 -8.96 -8.75 -27.80
C MET A 1 -9.29 -7.65 -28.78
N SER A 2 -10.38 -7.72 -29.57
CA SER A 2 -10.63 -6.73 -30.63
C SER A 2 -11.02 -5.37 -30.00
N LEU A 3 -10.64 -4.26 -30.67
CA LEU A 3 -11.04 -2.90 -30.27
C LEU A 3 -12.57 -2.75 -30.13
N GLN A 4 -13.35 -3.46 -30.97
CA GLN A 4 -14.80 -3.54 -30.84
C GLN A 4 -15.30 -4.20 -29.54
N LYS A 5 -14.53 -5.12 -28.96
CA LYS A 5 -14.84 -5.65 -27.61
C LYS A 5 -14.52 -4.64 -26.50
N LEU A 6 -13.52 -3.76 -26.72
CA LEU A 6 -13.22 -2.66 -25.79
C LEU A 6 -14.33 -1.60 -25.80
N GLU A 7 -14.92 -1.30 -26.96
CA GLU A 7 -16.09 -0.40 -27.07
C GLU A 7 -17.33 -0.93 -26.31
N ASN A 8 -17.48 -2.24 -26.20
CA ASN A 8 -18.58 -2.86 -25.47
C ASN A 8 -18.39 -2.96 -23.94
N TYR A 9 -17.15 -2.75 -23.44
CA TYR A 9 -16.85 -2.80 -21.99
C TYR A 9 -16.94 -1.45 -21.29
N SER A 10 -16.83 -0.34 -22.01
CA SER A 10 -16.80 1.01 -21.48
C SER A 10 -17.97 1.84 -22.00
N ASN A 11 -19.08 1.77 -21.31
CA ASN A 11 -20.24 2.65 -21.57
C ASN A 11 -20.08 4.08 -21.02
N LYS A 12 -18.86 4.48 -20.59
CA LYS A 12 -18.64 5.73 -19.89
C LYS A 12 -17.84 6.71 -20.77
N ALA A 13 -18.44 7.84 -21.05
CA ALA A 13 -17.87 8.89 -21.90
C ALA A 13 -16.49 9.37 -21.44
N VAL A 14 -16.21 9.36 -20.12
CA VAL A 14 -14.92 9.82 -19.58
C VAL A 14 -13.81 8.82 -19.87
N VAL A 15 -14.05 7.52 -19.63
CA VAL A 15 -13.07 6.46 -19.93
C VAL A 15 -12.79 6.40 -21.43
N GLN A 16 -13.80 6.55 -22.28
CA GLN A 16 -13.61 6.59 -23.74
C GLN A 16 -12.72 7.76 -24.16
N GLU A 17 -12.93 8.95 -23.60
CA GLU A 17 -12.07 10.12 -23.87
C GLU A 17 -10.64 9.89 -23.36
N GLU A 18 -10.44 9.34 -22.17
CA GLU A 18 -9.12 9.03 -21.62
C GLU A 18 -8.39 7.99 -22.47
N VAL A 19 -9.06 6.90 -22.83
CA VAL A 19 -8.51 5.84 -23.68
C VAL A 19 -8.12 6.40 -25.04
N LEU A 20 -8.93 7.29 -25.63
CA LEU A 20 -8.60 7.96 -26.88
C LEU A 20 -7.33 8.80 -26.75
N ILE A 21 -7.25 9.65 -25.72
CA ILE A 21 -6.06 10.49 -25.47
C ILE A 21 -4.80 9.63 -25.27
N LEU A 22 -4.91 8.54 -24.48
CA LEU A 22 -3.79 7.64 -24.22
C LEU A 22 -3.33 6.93 -25.48
N THR A 23 -4.28 6.49 -26.32
CA THR A 23 -3.98 5.82 -27.59
C THR A 23 -3.32 6.78 -28.56
N GLU A 24 -3.86 7.99 -28.76
CA GLU A 24 -3.29 9.02 -29.62
C GLU A 24 -1.87 9.41 -29.19
N LEU A 25 -1.65 9.57 -27.88
CA LEU A 25 -0.31 9.86 -27.33
C LEU A 25 0.67 8.72 -27.61
N LEU A 26 0.26 7.47 -27.37
CA LEU A 26 1.10 6.30 -27.59
C LEU A 26 1.45 6.16 -29.09
N GLU A 27 0.48 6.38 -29.97
CA GLU A 27 0.69 6.34 -31.43
C GLU A 27 1.65 7.45 -31.89
N ASP A 28 1.47 8.68 -31.43
CA ASP A 28 2.33 9.80 -31.80
C ASP A 28 3.78 9.59 -31.28
N ILE A 29 3.94 9.13 -30.03
CA ILE A 29 5.25 8.79 -29.47
C ILE A 29 5.90 7.68 -30.31
N THR A 30 5.16 6.62 -30.62
CA THR A 30 5.65 5.47 -31.38
C THR A 30 6.07 5.88 -32.80
N LYS A 31 5.27 6.71 -33.47
CA LYS A 31 5.56 7.26 -34.80
C LYS A 31 6.85 8.09 -34.84
N ASN A 32 7.11 8.83 -33.72
CA ASN A 32 8.32 9.65 -33.64
C ASN A 32 9.58 8.86 -33.26
N MET A 33 9.40 7.68 -32.65
CA MET A 33 10.51 6.84 -32.16
C MET A 33 10.96 5.80 -33.19
N LEU A 34 10.06 5.31 -34.03
CA LEU A 34 10.32 4.18 -34.93
C LEU A 34 10.49 4.61 -36.37
N ALA A 35 11.11 3.75 -37.19
CA ALA A 35 11.12 3.88 -38.62
C ALA A 35 9.67 3.86 -39.17
N PRO A 36 9.36 4.66 -40.22
CA PRO A 36 8.00 4.74 -40.74
C PRO A 36 7.41 3.38 -41.10
N GLU A 37 8.19 2.49 -41.68
CA GLU A 37 7.76 1.14 -42.11
C GLU A 37 7.36 0.28 -40.92
N THR A 38 8.06 0.39 -39.78
CA THR A 38 7.73 -0.34 -38.55
C THR A 38 6.43 0.19 -37.91
N PHE A 39 6.24 1.52 -37.95
CA PHE A 39 5.01 2.13 -37.45
C PHE A 39 3.79 1.75 -38.32
N GLU A 40 3.94 1.73 -39.66
CA GLU A 40 2.89 1.28 -40.58
C GLU A 40 2.47 -0.16 -40.30
N LYS A 41 3.41 -1.06 -40.02
CA LYS A 41 3.11 -2.45 -39.63
C LYS A 41 2.34 -2.54 -38.31
N ILE A 42 2.61 -1.65 -37.32
CA ILE A 42 1.82 -1.58 -36.09
C ILE A 42 0.37 -1.20 -36.40
N MET A 43 0.16 -0.20 -37.26
CA MET A 43 -1.18 0.23 -37.67
C MET A 43 -1.92 -0.85 -38.46
N GLU A 44 -1.24 -1.54 -39.38
CA GLU A 44 -1.79 -2.66 -40.13
C GLU A 44 -2.19 -3.82 -39.20
N LEU A 45 -1.35 -4.20 -38.23
CA LEU A 45 -1.69 -5.22 -37.24
C LEU A 45 -2.92 -4.83 -36.42
N LYS A 46 -3.04 -3.55 -36.05
CA LYS A 46 -4.20 -3.01 -35.33
C LYS A 46 -5.48 -3.15 -36.18
N GLU A 47 -5.40 -2.81 -37.47
CA GLU A 47 -6.52 -2.91 -38.42
C GLU A 47 -6.94 -4.38 -38.63
N LEU A 48 -5.98 -5.26 -38.96
CA LEU A 48 -6.22 -6.69 -39.12
C LEU A 48 -6.83 -7.34 -37.88
N SER A 49 -6.38 -6.91 -36.69
CA SER A 49 -6.95 -7.36 -35.43
C SER A 49 -8.40 -6.90 -35.26
N THR A 50 -8.73 -5.68 -35.65
CA THR A 50 -10.08 -5.13 -35.59
C THR A 50 -11.02 -5.84 -36.55
N GLN A 51 -10.52 -6.21 -37.72
CA GLN A 51 -11.25 -6.97 -38.77
C GLN A 51 -11.34 -8.48 -38.44
N GLU A 52 -10.69 -8.96 -37.40
CA GLU A 52 -10.57 -10.38 -37.04
C GLU A 52 -9.92 -11.24 -38.17
N ASP A 53 -9.08 -10.61 -38.99
CA ASP A 53 -8.32 -11.31 -40.04
C ASP A 53 -7.10 -12.03 -39.49
N TYR A 54 -7.31 -13.22 -38.95
CA TYR A 54 -6.24 -14.04 -38.34
C TYR A 54 -5.23 -14.55 -39.39
N GLN A 55 -5.63 -14.67 -40.65
CA GLN A 55 -4.72 -15.10 -41.72
C GLN A 55 -3.74 -13.98 -42.07
N GLY A 56 -4.24 -12.77 -42.26
CA GLY A 56 -3.42 -11.57 -42.48
C GLY A 56 -2.50 -11.30 -41.30
N LEU A 57 -3.01 -11.39 -40.08
CA LEU A 57 -2.19 -11.26 -38.86
C LEU A 57 -1.01 -12.23 -38.85
N ASN A 58 -1.25 -13.52 -39.13
CA ASN A 58 -0.19 -14.54 -39.10
C ASN A 58 0.85 -14.29 -40.21
N GLN A 59 0.42 -13.89 -41.41
CA GLN A 59 1.32 -13.54 -42.50
C GLN A 59 2.22 -12.35 -42.14
N LEU A 60 1.62 -11.29 -41.60
CA LEU A 60 2.37 -10.08 -41.25
C LEU A 60 3.35 -10.36 -40.09
N VAL A 61 2.90 -11.03 -39.02
CA VAL A 61 3.78 -11.39 -37.88
C VAL A 61 4.95 -12.28 -38.33
N THR A 62 4.72 -13.23 -39.25
CA THR A 62 5.79 -14.13 -39.76
C THR A 62 6.83 -13.39 -40.62
N SER A 63 6.46 -12.23 -41.18
CA SER A 63 7.35 -11.41 -42.00
C SER A 63 8.23 -10.44 -41.20
N LEU A 64 7.97 -10.28 -39.91
CA LEU A 64 8.68 -9.33 -39.04
C LEU A 64 10.11 -9.76 -38.75
N SER A 65 11.04 -8.82 -38.80
CA SER A 65 12.36 -8.98 -38.18
C SER A 65 12.30 -9.03 -36.65
N ASN A 66 13.35 -9.52 -36.03
CA ASN A 66 13.42 -9.58 -34.54
C ASN A 66 13.31 -8.18 -33.92
N ASP A 67 13.90 -7.16 -34.51
CA ASP A 67 13.85 -5.79 -34.02
C ASP A 67 12.43 -5.21 -34.11
N GLU A 68 11.78 -5.39 -35.29
CA GLU A 68 10.37 -4.97 -35.45
C GLU A 68 9.45 -5.69 -34.47
N MET A 69 9.63 -7.00 -34.29
CA MET A 69 8.84 -7.78 -33.36
C MET A 69 8.99 -7.27 -31.91
N ALA A 70 10.19 -6.86 -31.51
CA ALA A 70 10.44 -6.28 -30.18
C ALA A 70 9.66 -4.97 -29.99
N TYR A 71 9.71 -4.05 -30.96
CA TYR A 71 8.97 -2.78 -30.86
C TYR A 71 7.45 -2.97 -30.96
N ILE A 72 6.98 -3.83 -31.83
CA ILE A 72 5.56 -4.16 -32.00
C ILE A 72 5.01 -4.80 -30.73
N SER A 73 5.71 -5.79 -30.18
CA SER A 73 5.33 -6.43 -28.91
C SER A 73 5.27 -5.43 -27.77
N ARG A 74 6.20 -4.47 -27.74
CA ARG A 74 6.22 -3.38 -26.75
C ARG A 74 4.97 -2.51 -26.86
N TYR A 75 4.63 -2.04 -28.05
CA TYR A 75 3.44 -1.23 -28.28
C TYR A 75 2.18 -1.94 -27.81
N PHE A 76 1.99 -3.20 -28.23
CA PHE A 76 0.83 -4.01 -27.83
C PHE A 76 0.84 -4.50 -26.39
N SER A 77 1.95 -4.36 -25.67
CA SER A 77 2.00 -4.58 -24.22
C SER A 77 1.65 -3.32 -23.43
N ILE A 78 2.02 -2.13 -23.93
CA ILE A 78 1.79 -0.86 -23.26
C ILE A 78 0.35 -0.37 -23.48
N LEU A 79 -0.22 -0.55 -24.66
CA LEU A 79 -1.59 -0.13 -24.97
C LEU A 79 -2.62 -0.71 -23.96
N PRO A 80 -2.70 -2.02 -23.72
CA PRO A 80 -3.61 -2.56 -22.70
C PRO A 80 -3.29 -2.09 -21.28
N LEU A 81 -2.00 -1.87 -20.96
CA LEU A 81 -1.60 -1.34 -19.65
C LEU A 81 -2.20 0.06 -19.43
N LEU A 82 -2.13 0.94 -20.42
CA LEU A 82 -2.70 2.29 -20.32
C LEU A 82 -4.22 2.26 -20.24
N ILE A 83 -4.88 1.38 -20.99
CA ILE A 83 -6.33 1.21 -20.94
C ILE A 83 -6.75 0.72 -19.54
N ASN A 84 -6.09 -0.29 -18.99
CA ASN A 84 -6.38 -0.80 -17.66
C ASN A 84 -6.22 0.27 -16.58
N ILE A 85 -5.22 1.17 -16.69
CA ILE A 85 -5.05 2.27 -15.73
C ILE A 85 -6.26 3.23 -15.79
N SER A 86 -6.79 3.54 -16.98
CA SER A 86 -7.97 4.39 -17.11
C SER A 86 -9.22 3.71 -16.51
N GLU A 87 -9.40 2.42 -16.76
CA GLU A 87 -10.50 1.63 -16.19
C GLU A 87 -10.44 1.57 -14.65
N ASP A 88 -9.23 1.36 -14.08
CA ASP A 88 -9.02 1.34 -12.63
C ASP A 88 -9.31 2.70 -11.99
N VAL A 89 -8.93 3.80 -12.65
CA VAL A 89 -9.23 5.16 -12.16
C VAL A 89 -10.73 5.42 -12.12
N ASP A 90 -11.46 5.01 -13.16
CA ASP A 90 -12.89 5.20 -13.22
C ASP A 90 -13.64 4.30 -12.23
N LEU A 91 -13.24 3.05 -12.09
CA LEU A 91 -13.80 2.15 -11.08
C LEU A 91 -13.61 2.73 -9.67
N ALA A 92 -12.41 3.24 -9.35
CA ALA A 92 -12.17 3.90 -8.07
C ALA A 92 -13.00 5.16 -7.88
N TYR A 93 -13.25 5.93 -8.95
CA TYR A 93 -14.12 7.09 -8.93
C TYR A 93 -15.58 6.69 -8.66
N GLU A 94 -16.08 5.66 -9.32
CA GLU A 94 -17.45 5.16 -9.11
C GLU A 94 -17.68 4.68 -7.70
N ILE A 95 -16.75 3.85 -7.17
CA ILE A 95 -16.81 3.38 -5.79
C ILE A 95 -16.95 4.56 -4.82
N ASN A 96 -16.23 5.66 -5.05
CA ASN A 96 -16.24 6.83 -4.17
C ASN A 96 -17.45 7.77 -4.37
N HIS A 97 -18.12 7.75 -5.53
CA HIS A 97 -19.16 8.73 -5.89
C HIS A 97 -20.56 8.13 -6.01
N GLN A 98 -20.69 6.82 -6.02
CA GLN A 98 -22.02 6.21 -5.99
C GLN A 98 -22.65 6.41 -4.60
N ASN A 99 -23.59 7.35 -4.50
CA ASN A 99 -24.41 7.59 -3.31
C ASN A 99 -25.33 6.40 -2.95
N ASN A 100 -25.30 5.32 -3.70
CA ASN A 100 -26.01 4.08 -3.42
C ASN A 100 -25.10 3.11 -2.65
N ILE A 101 -24.92 3.43 -1.37
CA ILE A 101 -24.17 2.64 -0.38
C ILE A 101 -24.57 1.15 -0.35
N ASP A 102 -25.72 0.78 -0.89
CA ASP A 102 -26.27 -0.60 -0.86
C ASP A 102 -25.68 -1.52 -1.95
N GLN A 103 -24.99 -1.02 -2.96
CA GLN A 103 -24.38 -1.82 -4.03
C GLN A 103 -22.84 -1.83 -4.02
N ASP A 104 -22.26 -0.97 -3.20
CA ASP A 104 -20.85 -0.77 -3.11
C ASP A 104 -20.17 -1.76 -2.14
N TYR A 105 -18.84 -1.88 -2.26
CA TYR A 105 -17.99 -2.74 -1.42
C TYR A 105 -18.22 -2.49 0.08
N LEU A 106 -18.26 -1.23 0.52
CA LEU A 106 -18.58 -0.86 1.90
C LEU A 106 -20.06 -1.12 2.25
N GLY A 107 -20.96 -1.04 1.28
CA GLY A 107 -22.38 -1.40 1.44
C GLY A 107 -22.55 -2.89 1.75
N LYS A 108 -21.79 -3.75 1.07
CA LYS A 108 -21.77 -5.20 1.35
C LYS A 108 -21.22 -5.47 2.76
N LEU A 109 -20.15 -4.79 3.17
CA LEU A 109 -19.60 -4.90 4.52
C LEU A 109 -20.61 -4.43 5.57
N SER A 110 -21.28 -3.28 5.35
CA SER A 110 -22.33 -2.77 6.23
C SER A 110 -23.50 -3.73 6.35
N ALA A 111 -23.97 -4.30 5.23
CA ALA A 111 -25.05 -5.29 5.21
C ALA A 111 -24.65 -6.56 5.98
N THR A 112 -23.43 -7.05 5.80
CA THR A 112 -22.91 -8.21 6.53
C THR A 112 -22.82 -7.94 8.02
N ILE A 113 -22.30 -6.78 8.44
CA ILE A 113 -22.23 -6.39 9.84
C ILE A 113 -23.62 -6.28 10.45
N LYS A 114 -24.61 -5.73 9.71
CA LYS A 114 -26.00 -5.69 10.13
C LYS A 114 -26.57 -7.09 10.39
N MET A 115 -26.33 -8.04 9.48
CA MET A 115 -26.75 -9.43 9.65
C MET A 115 -26.10 -10.09 10.88
N VAL A 116 -24.82 -9.80 11.13
CA VAL A 116 -24.10 -10.32 12.31
C VAL A 116 -24.64 -9.66 13.57
N ALA A 117 -25.02 -8.38 13.54
CA ALA A 117 -25.55 -7.64 14.69
C ALA A 117 -26.87 -8.23 15.24
N GLU A 118 -27.59 -9.03 14.46
CA GLU A 118 -28.80 -9.75 14.89
C GLU A 118 -28.50 -11.01 15.73
N LYS A 119 -27.22 -11.40 15.86
CA LYS A 119 -26.81 -12.59 16.62
C LYS A 119 -26.46 -12.23 18.08
N GLU A 120 -26.76 -13.14 19.00
CA GLU A 120 -26.47 -12.96 20.43
C GLU A 120 -24.97 -12.73 20.73
N ASN A 121 -24.07 -13.36 19.95
CA ASN A 121 -22.62 -13.25 20.10
C ASN A 121 -21.97 -12.34 19.05
N ALA A 122 -22.69 -11.35 18.54
CA ALA A 122 -22.24 -10.45 17.48
C ALA A 122 -20.89 -9.76 17.77
N VAL A 123 -20.72 -9.24 19.00
CA VAL A 123 -19.46 -8.57 19.39
C VAL A 123 -18.30 -9.57 19.36
N GLU A 124 -18.49 -10.77 19.90
CA GLU A 124 -17.47 -11.82 19.92
C GLU A 124 -17.05 -12.21 18.48
N ILE A 125 -18.01 -12.42 17.59
CA ILE A 125 -17.75 -12.74 16.19
C ILE A 125 -16.91 -11.64 15.53
N LEU A 126 -17.31 -10.37 15.70
CA LEU A 126 -16.64 -9.24 15.03
C LEU A 126 -15.28 -8.91 15.67
N GLU A 127 -15.09 -9.14 16.97
CA GLU A 127 -13.79 -8.97 17.63
C GLU A 127 -12.77 -10.03 17.21
N HIS A 128 -13.21 -11.26 16.93
CA HIS A 128 -12.32 -12.37 16.59
C HIS A 128 -12.20 -12.61 15.08
N LEU A 129 -12.99 -11.90 14.25
CA LEU A 129 -12.84 -11.98 12.80
C LEU A 129 -11.43 -11.51 12.41
N ASN A 130 -10.69 -12.37 11.74
CA ASN A 130 -9.37 -12.04 11.19
C ASN A 130 -9.16 -12.73 9.84
N VAL A 131 -8.85 -11.96 8.82
CA VAL A 131 -8.40 -12.44 7.52
C VAL A 131 -6.93 -12.10 7.40
N VAL A 132 -6.11 -13.09 7.04
CA VAL A 132 -4.64 -12.93 6.92
C VAL A 132 -4.23 -13.09 5.45
N PRO A 133 -4.20 -12.01 4.66
CA PRO A 133 -3.59 -12.05 3.33
C PRO A 133 -2.08 -12.30 3.47
N VAL A 134 -1.58 -13.34 2.80
CA VAL A 134 -0.15 -13.70 2.87
C VAL A 134 0.55 -13.27 1.59
N LEU A 135 1.56 -12.42 1.71
CA LEU A 135 2.39 -11.98 0.61
C LEU A 135 3.46 -13.02 0.30
N THR A 136 3.46 -13.53 -0.93
CA THR A 136 4.38 -14.56 -1.38
C THR A 136 5.29 -14.03 -2.48
N ALA A 137 6.53 -14.55 -2.56
CA ALA A 137 7.38 -14.31 -3.69
C ALA A 137 6.86 -15.11 -4.88
N HIS A 138 6.47 -14.42 -5.96
CA HIS A 138 6.02 -15.09 -7.18
C HIS A 138 7.10 -15.00 -8.26
N PRO A 139 7.61 -16.13 -8.78
CA PRO A 139 8.69 -16.12 -9.77
C PRO A 139 8.33 -15.43 -11.08
N THR A 140 7.02 -15.25 -11.36
CA THR A 140 6.52 -14.56 -12.55
C THR A 140 6.33 -13.06 -12.35
N GLN A 141 6.58 -12.51 -11.16
CA GLN A 141 6.54 -11.07 -10.93
C GLN A 141 7.80 -10.41 -11.50
N VAL A 142 7.83 -10.26 -12.81
CA VAL A 142 8.96 -9.72 -13.58
C VAL A 142 8.93 -8.19 -13.69
N GLN A 143 7.84 -7.55 -13.24
CA GLN A 143 7.65 -6.11 -13.39
C GLN A 143 8.69 -5.33 -12.58
N ARG A 144 9.34 -4.35 -13.22
CA ARG A 144 10.32 -3.49 -12.56
C ARG A 144 9.62 -2.46 -11.69
N LYS A 145 10.23 -2.08 -10.56
CA LYS A 145 9.76 -0.97 -9.71
C LYS A 145 9.56 0.32 -10.52
N SER A 146 10.49 0.64 -11.43
CA SER A 146 10.37 1.80 -12.31
C SER A 146 9.07 1.79 -13.14
N MET A 147 8.62 0.62 -13.59
CA MET A 147 7.34 0.50 -14.29
C MET A 147 6.15 0.78 -13.38
N LEU A 148 6.18 0.25 -12.14
CA LEU A 148 5.14 0.54 -11.14
C LEU A 148 5.07 2.03 -10.80
N ASP A 149 6.22 2.68 -10.60
CA ASP A 149 6.28 4.12 -10.30
C ASP A 149 5.71 4.94 -11.47
N LEU A 150 6.06 4.60 -12.71
CA LEU A 150 5.56 5.28 -13.91
C LEU A 150 4.05 5.08 -14.09
N THR A 151 3.53 3.85 -13.90
CA THR A 151 2.09 3.59 -13.95
C THR A 151 1.33 4.34 -12.86
N ASN A 152 1.88 4.45 -11.64
CA ASN A 152 1.31 5.25 -10.56
C ASN A 152 1.27 6.75 -10.89
N HIS A 153 2.28 7.28 -11.59
CA HIS A 153 2.25 8.67 -12.06
C HIS A 153 1.14 8.90 -13.10
N ILE A 154 0.99 8.00 -14.07
CA ILE A 154 -0.10 8.06 -15.07
C ILE A 154 -1.45 7.96 -14.37
N HIS A 155 -1.63 7.01 -13.46
CA HIS A 155 -2.84 6.88 -12.66
C HIS A 155 -3.19 8.17 -11.91
N THR A 156 -2.18 8.82 -11.30
CA THR A 156 -2.36 10.11 -10.59
C THR A 156 -2.78 11.24 -11.54
N LEU A 157 -2.25 11.26 -12.76
CA LEU A 157 -2.64 12.26 -13.77
C LEU A 157 -4.07 12.02 -14.27
N LEU A 158 -4.45 10.76 -14.54
CA LEU A 158 -5.81 10.44 -14.97
C LEU A 158 -6.85 10.76 -13.90
N ARG A 159 -6.57 10.53 -12.63
CA ARG A 159 -7.46 10.97 -11.53
C ARG A 159 -7.74 12.46 -11.54
N LYS A 160 -6.83 13.28 -12.09
CA LYS A 160 -6.98 14.75 -12.22
C LYS A 160 -7.68 15.17 -13.52
N TYR A 161 -8.00 14.24 -14.42
CA TYR A 161 -8.57 14.58 -15.72
C TYR A 161 -9.88 15.34 -15.62
N ARG A 162 -10.73 15.02 -14.64
CA ARG A 162 -11.98 15.75 -14.40
C ARG A 162 -11.74 17.22 -14.00
N ASP A 163 -10.72 17.49 -13.21
CA ASP A 163 -10.30 18.86 -12.85
C ASP A 163 -9.75 19.60 -14.08
N VAL A 164 -9.08 18.88 -14.98
CA VAL A 164 -8.66 19.44 -16.28
C VAL A 164 -9.87 19.82 -17.13
N LYS A 165 -10.89 18.98 -17.21
CA LYS A 165 -12.15 19.27 -17.94
C LYS A 165 -12.88 20.48 -17.37
N LEU A 166 -12.81 20.70 -16.06
CA LEU A 166 -13.38 21.85 -15.37
C LEU A 166 -12.52 23.12 -15.47
N GLY A 167 -11.34 23.05 -16.11
CA GLY A 167 -10.42 24.19 -16.24
C GLY A 167 -9.68 24.55 -14.95
N LEU A 168 -9.74 23.70 -13.91
CA LEU A 168 -9.03 23.88 -12.64
C LEU A 168 -7.55 23.55 -12.75
N ILE A 169 -7.19 22.70 -13.71
CA ILE A 169 -5.80 22.32 -14.02
C ILE A 169 -5.52 22.68 -15.48
N ASN A 170 -4.32 23.21 -15.74
CA ASN A 170 -3.89 23.56 -17.09
C ASN A 170 -3.81 22.31 -17.98
N LYS A 171 -4.63 22.25 -19.04
CA LYS A 171 -4.75 21.11 -19.95
C LYS A 171 -3.45 20.80 -20.67
N GLU A 172 -2.75 21.82 -21.16
CA GLU A 172 -1.50 21.64 -21.90
C GLU A 172 -0.41 21.04 -21.03
N LYS A 173 -0.24 21.56 -19.80
CA LYS A 173 0.70 21.01 -18.83
C LYS A 173 0.38 19.56 -18.50
N TRP A 174 -0.89 19.27 -18.20
CA TRP A 174 -1.35 17.90 -17.91
C TRP A 174 -1.06 16.93 -19.07
N HIS A 175 -1.36 17.34 -20.29
CA HIS A 175 -1.11 16.55 -21.49
C HIS A 175 0.38 16.30 -21.71
N ASN A 176 1.23 17.31 -21.52
CA ASN A 176 2.68 17.20 -21.63
C ASN A 176 3.28 16.28 -20.54
N ASP A 177 2.77 16.36 -19.32
CA ASP A 177 3.20 15.46 -18.23
C ASP A 177 2.78 14.01 -18.55
N LEU A 178 1.58 13.79 -19.05
CA LEU A 178 1.09 12.46 -19.44
C LEU A 178 1.94 11.88 -20.59
N ARG A 179 2.18 12.67 -21.66
CA ARG A 179 3.06 12.31 -22.77
C ARG A 179 4.44 11.89 -22.27
N ARG A 180 5.03 12.69 -21.40
CA ARG A 180 6.36 12.41 -20.84
C ARG A 180 6.43 11.05 -20.16
N TYR A 181 5.45 10.68 -19.32
CA TYR A 181 5.47 9.39 -18.63
C TYR A 181 5.23 8.22 -19.58
N ILE A 182 4.37 8.37 -20.59
CA ILE A 182 4.16 7.34 -21.61
C ILE A 182 5.45 7.14 -22.42
N GLU A 183 6.13 8.22 -22.78
CA GLU A 183 7.40 8.16 -23.52
C GLU A 183 8.50 7.48 -22.69
N ILE A 184 8.59 7.77 -21.38
CA ILE A 184 9.53 7.07 -20.49
C ILE A 184 9.18 5.57 -20.42
N ILE A 185 7.90 5.19 -20.33
CA ILE A 185 7.48 3.77 -20.34
C ILE A 185 7.91 3.12 -21.66
N MET A 186 7.72 3.79 -22.78
CA MET A 186 8.13 3.28 -24.09
C MET A 186 9.64 3.04 -24.21
N GLN A 187 10.45 3.76 -23.44
CA GLN A 187 11.92 3.67 -23.45
C GLN A 187 12.49 2.86 -22.26
N THR A 188 11.63 2.39 -21.34
CA THR A 188 12.07 1.63 -20.16
C THR A 188 12.00 0.13 -20.44
N ASP A 189 13.03 -0.62 -20.08
CA ASP A 189 12.97 -2.08 -20.19
C ASP A 189 11.86 -2.66 -19.30
N MET A 190 10.95 -3.40 -19.90
CA MET A 190 9.80 -4.01 -19.19
C MET A 190 10.21 -5.25 -18.41
N ILE A 191 11.19 -6.00 -18.92
CA ILE A 191 11.64 -7.28 -18.36
C ILE A 191 13.00 -7.11 -17.70
N ARG A 192 13.21 -7.84 -16.61
CA ARG A 192 14.50 -7.90 -15.94
C ARG A 192 15.34 -9.02 -16.55
N GLU A 193 16.55 -8.71 -16.99
CA GLU A 193 17.50 -9.72 -17.50
C GLU A 193 18.11 -10.57 -16.37
N LYS A 194 18.24 -9.99 -15.18
CA LYS A 194 18.86 -10.67 -14.03
C LYS A 194 17.81 -11.13 -13.03
N LYS A 195 17.94 -12.38 -12.59
CA LYS A 195 17.12 -12.96 -11.51
C LYS A 195 17.26 -12.11 -10.23
N LEU A 196 16.15 -11.81 -9.58
CA LEU A 196 16.14 -11.10 -8.31
C LEU A 196 16.86 -11.91 -7.22
N LYS A 197 17.58 -11.20 -6.36
CA LYS A 197 18.01 -11.75 -5.07
C LYS A 197 16.85 -11.64 -4.08
N VAL A 198 16.79 -12.50 -3.08
CA VAL A 198 15.77 -12.47 -2.02
C VAL A 198 15.71 -11.11 -1.33
N THR A 199 16.86 -10.44 -1.16
CA THR A 199 16.94 -9.07 -0.62
C THR A 199 16.18 -8.05 -1.46
N ASN A 200 16.19 -8.19 -2.79
CA ASN A 200 15.43 -7.32 -3.68
C ASN A 200 13.92 -7.63 -3.61
N GLU A 201 13.55 -8.89 -3.41
CA GLU A 201 12.15 -9.29 -3.23
C GLU A 201 11.58 -8.69 -1.94
N ILE A 202 12.35 -8.72 -0.83
CA ILE A 202 11.99 -8.06 0.43
C ILE A 202 11.75 -6.56 0.20
N THR A 203 12.68 -5.88 -0.46
CA THR A 203 12.53 -4.43 -0.72
C THR A 203 11.32 -4.13 -1.61
N ASN A 204 11.08 -4.95 -2.65
CA ASN A 204 9.95 -4.73 -3.56
C ASN A 204 8.60 -4.90 -2.86
N VAL A 205 8.47 -5.87 -1.94
CA VAL A 205 7.20 -6.07 -1.23
C VAL A 205 6.91 -4.91 -0.27
N MET A 206 7.93 -4.26 0.28
CA MET A 206 7.75 -3.09 1.14
C MET A 206 7.13 -1.90 0.40
N GLU A 207 7.31 -1.82 -0.92
CA GLU A 207 6.67 -0.76 -1.71
C GLU A 207 5.14 -0.89 -1.75
N TYR A 208 4.59 -2.10 -1.67
CA TYR A 208 3.14 -2.27 -1.55
C TYR A 208 2.62 -1.77 -0.20
N TYR A 209 3.43 -1.87 0.86
CA TYR A 209 3.07 -1.25 2.13
C TYR A 209 3.05 0.27 2.00
N ASN A 210 4.11 0.88 1.48
CA ASN A 210 4.20 2.34 1.29
C ASN A 210 3.11 2.89 0.38
N SER A 211 2.83 2.21 -0.73
CA SER A 211 1.87 2.70 -1.74
C SER A 211 0.41 2.42 -1.38
N SER A 212 0.11 1.38 -0.57
CA SER A 212 -1.26 0.92 -0.36
C SER A 212 -1.55 0.49 1.08
N PHE A 213 -0.89 -0.55 1.60
CA PHE A 213 -1.37 -1.24 2.82
C PHE A 213 -1.31 -0.39 4.08
N LEU A 214 -0.29 0.47 4.25
CA LEU A 214 -0.18 1.37 5.40
C LEU A 214 -1.33 2.37 5.51
N LYS A 215 -2.02 2.62 4.42
CA LYS A 215 -3.22 3.47 4.39
C LYS A 215 -4.51 2.65 4.37
N ALA A 216 -4.58 1.66 3.50
CA ALA A 216 -5.81 0.92 3.24
C ALA A 216 -6.25 0.05 4.44
N VAL A 217 -5.31 -0.64 5.12
CA VAL A 217 -5.64 -1.56 6.21
C VAL A 217 -6.13 -0.81 7.46
N PRO A 218 -5.46 0.27 7.94
CA PRO A 218 -5.98 1.08 9.05
C PRO A 218 -7.31 1.75 8.72
N HIS A 219 -7.46 2.28 7.50
CA HIS A 219 -8.71 2.89 7.05
C HIS A 219 -9.87 1.89 7.09
N LEU A 220 -9.68 0.69 6.51
CA LEU A 220 -10.70 -0.36 6.53
C LEU A 220 -11.06 -0.77 7.96
N THR A 221 -10.09 -0.86 8.86
CA THR A 221 -10.34 -1.21 10.27
C THR A 221 -11.12 -0.10 10.99
N ALA A 222 -10.80 1.17 10.72
CA ALA A 222 -11.56 2.30 11.25
C ALA A 222 -13.02 2.28 10.76
N GLU A 223 -13.23 2.03 9.46
CA GLU A 223 -14.55 1.89 8.87
C GLU A 223 -15.32 0.68 9.42
N TYR A 224 -14.64 -0.44 9.62
CA TYR A 224 -15.22 -1.62 10.25
C TYR A 224 -15.76 -1.31 11.66
N LYS A 225 -14.97 -0.63 12.49
CA LYS A 225 -15.40 -0.16 13.83
C LYS A 225 -16.58 0.82 13.74
N ARG A 226 -16.50 1.77 12.80
CA ARG A 226 -17.56 2.77 12.59
C ARG A 226 -18.88 2.11 12.18
N LEU A 227 -18.84 1.15 11.27
CA LEU A 227 -20.02 0.40 10.83
C LEU A 227 -20.60 -0.46 11.96
N ALA A 228 -19.77 -1.15 12.74
CA ALA A 228 -20.23 -1.90 13.91
C ALA A 228 -20.94 -0.99 14.92
N LYS A 229 -20.36 0.17 15.23
CA LYS A 229 -20.95 1.18 16.14
C LYS A 229 -22.30 1.70 15.62
N LYS A 230 -22.44 1.90 14.28
CA LYS A 230 -23.72 2.30 13.64
C LYS A 230 -24.84 1.29 13.91
N HIS A 231 -24.50 0.02 14.10
CA HIS A 231 -25.42 -1.07 14.43
C HIS A 231 -25.47 -1.38 15.95
N GLY A 232 -24.98 -0.48 16.81
CA GLY A 232 -25.05 -0.60 18.26
C GLY A 232 -24.00 -1.52 18.88
N LEU A 233 -22.98 -1.94 18.11
CA LEU A 233 -21.91 -2.82 18.60
C LEU A 233 -20.65 -2.02 18.87
N GLU A 234 -20.15 -2.07 20.09
CA GLU A 234 -18.86 -1.46 20.48
C GLU A 234 -17.75 -2.50 20.45
N LEU A 235 -16.84 -2.36 19.48
CA LEU A 235 -15.68 -3.20 19.34
C LEU A 235 -14.47 -2.52 20.01
N LYS A 236 -13.71 -3.29 20.79
CA LYS A 236 -12.54 -2.78 21.55
C LYS A 236 -11.28 -2.81 20.67
N HIS A 237 -10.86 -4.00 20.28
CA HIS A 237 -9.59 -4.24 19.58
C HIS A 237 -9.73 -5.16 18.36
N PRO A 238 -10.71 -4.94 17.46
CA PRO A 238 -10.88 -5.81 16.29
C PRO A 238 -9.70 -5.65 15.34
N LYS A 239 -9.23 -6.77 14.79
CA LYS A 239 -8.20 -6.85 13.76
C LYS A 239 -8.75 -7.63 12.57
N PRO A 240 -9.71 -7.05 11.82
CA PRO A 240 -10.36 -7.77 10.74
C PRO A 240 -9.40 -8.19 9.63
N ILE A 241 -8.28 -7.49 9.48
CA ILE A 241 -7.18 -7.85 8.58
C ILE A 241 -5.85 -7.71 9.32
N THR A 242 -5.03 -8.76 9.25
CA THR A 242 -3.61 -8.71 9.60
C THR A 242 -2.82 -9.30 8.44
N MET A 243 -1.57 -8.84 8.26
CA MET A 243 -0.77 -9.25 7.12
C MET A 243 0.16 -10.40 7.47
N GLY A 244 0.29 -11.37 6.56
CA GLY A 244 1.28 -12.43 6.61
C GLY A 244 2.29 -12.28 5.46
N MET A 245 3.46 -12.89 5.57
CA MET A 245 4.50 -12.84 4.55
C MET A 245 5.33 -14.12 4.56
N TRP A 246 5.62 -14.65 3.37
CA TRP A 246 6.57 -15.75 3.18
C TRP A 246 7.96 -15.27 2.78
N ILE A 247 8.06 -14.06 2.21
CA ILE A 247 9.30 -13.51 1.67
C ILE A 247 10.31 -13.28 2.80
N GLY A 248 11.46 -13.96 2.70
CA GLY A 248 12.51 -13.97 3.72
C GLY A 248 12.41 -15.08 4.76
N GLY A 249 11.29 -15.83 4.82
CA GLY A 249 11.08 -16.97 5.72
C GLY A 249 10.84 -18.30 5.01
N ASP A 250 10.38 -18.27 3.76
CA ASP A 250 10.08 -19.45 2.95
C ASP A 250 11.36 -19.98 2.28
N ARG A 251 11.87 -21.09 2.77
CA ARG A 251 13.06 -21.72 2.22
C ARG A 251 12.75 -22.60 1.03
N ASP A 252 11.69 -23.40 1.08
CA ASP A 252 11.17 -24.27 0.00
C ASP A 252 12.25 -24.72 -1.03
N GLY A 253 13.37 -25.28 -0.51
CA GLY A 253 14.54 -25.66 -1.30
C GLY A 253 15.42 -24.49 -1.79
N ASN A 254 15.11 -23.24 -1.45
CA ASN A 254 15.91 -22.07 -1.81
C ASN A 254 17.07 -21.85 -0.82
N PRO A 255 18.33 -22.13 -1.20
CA PRO A 255 19.49 -22.04 -0.30
C PRO A 255 19.83 -20.58 0.08
N PHE A 256 19.27 -19.59 -0.62
CA PHE A 256 19.52 -18.16 -0.36
C PHE A 256 18.61 -17.58 0.72
N VAL A 257 17.62 -18.33 1.22
CA VAL A 257 16.82 -17.93 2.36
C VAL A 257 17.46 -18.47 3.64
N THR A 258 18.27 -17.64 4.27
CA THR A 258 19.05 -17.95 5.47
C THR A 258 18.49 -17.22 6.70
N ALA A 259 19.10 -17.46 7.88
CA ALA A 259 18.79 -16.69 9.09
C ALA A 259 19.05 -15.18 8.91
N ASP A 260 20.13 -14.82 8.19
CA ASP A 260 20.43 -13.41 7.89
C ASP A 260 19.36 -12.78 6.99
N THR A 261 18.85 -13.53 6.03
CA THR A 261 17.74 -13.08 5.17
C THR A 261 16.47 -12.83 5.98
N LEU A 262 16.15 -13.71 6.93
CA LEU A 262 15.01 -13.54 7.85
C LEU A 262 15.20 -12.29 8.72
N LYS A 263 16.39 -12.12 9.31
CA LYS A 263 16.74 -10.93 10.09
C LYS A 263 16.60 -9.66 9.25
N GLN A 264 17.14 -9.66 8.04
CA GLN A 264 17.00 -8.51 7.13
C GLN A 264 15.55 -8.21 6.79
N SER A 265 14.72 -9.24 6.55
CA SER A 265 13.30 -9.05 6.28
C SER A 265 12.59 -8.38 7.46
N ALA A 266 12.82 -8.85 8.69
CA ALA A 266 12.25 -8.26 9.90
C ALA A 266 12.72 -6.81 10.12
N MET A 267 14.03 -6.53 9.91
CA MET A 267 14.59 -5.18 10.04
C MET A 267 14.01 -4.22 9.00
N THR A 268 13.85 -4.66 7.76
CA THR A 268 13.28 -3.82 6.68
C THR A 268 11.80 -3.51 6.96
N GLN A 269 11.02 -4.47 7.45
CA GLN A 269 9.64 -4.23 7.89
C GLN A 269 9.60 -3.18 9.01
N CYS A 270 10.46 -3.35 10.02
CA CYS A 270 10.57 -2.41 11.14
C CYS A 270 10.92 -0.99 10.65
N GLU A 271 11.88 -0.87 9.74
CA GLU A 271 12.28 0.43 9.18
C GLU A 271 11.11 1.14 8.49
N VAL A 272 10.35 0.41 7.66
CA VAL A 272 9.21 0.96 6.91
C VAL A 272 8.13 1.47 7.87
N ILE A 273 7.74 0.66 8.86
CA ILE A 273 6.66 1.07 9.78
C ILE A 273 7.10 2.21 10.72
N MET A 274 8.35 2.22 11.17
CA MET A 274 8.87 3.30 12.02
C MET A 274 8.97 4.63 11.26
N ASN A 275 9.34 4.60 9.98
CA ASN A 275 9.32 5.79 9.12
C ASN A 275 7.90 6.34 8.95
N TYR A 276 6.93 5.45 8.73
CA TYR A 276 5.52 5.82 8.66
C TYR A 276 5.02 6.48 9.94
N TYR A 277 5.36 5.92 11.12
CA TYR A 277 4.98 6.52 12.40
C TYR A 277 5.65 7.86 12.64
N ASP A 278 6.94 8.00 12.35
CA ASP A 278 7.67 9.27 12.48
C ASP A 278 7.02 10.38 11.64
N GLU A 279 6.70 10.07 10.38
CA GLU A 279 6.02 11.01 9.48
C GLU A 279 4.63 11.41 9.96
N LYS A 280 3.80 10.43 10.38
CA LYS A 280 2.45 10.70 10.88
C LYS A 280 2.44 11.51 12.18
N ILE A 281 3.35 11.20 13.10
CA ILE A 281 3.50 11.98 14.34
C ILE A 281 3.97 13.40 14.01
N TYR A 282 4.89 13.56 13.06
CA TYR A 282 5.34 14.89 12.64
C TYR A 282 4.20 15.72 12.01
N GLN A 283 3.33 15.11 11.22
CA GLN A 283 2.14 15.76 10.67
C GLN A 283 1.21 16.23 11.80
N LEU A 284 0.87 15.36 12.76
CA LEU A 284 0.07 15.71 13.93
C LEU A 284 0.73 16.80 14.78
N TYR A 285 2.05 16.73 14.99
CA TYR A 285 2.82 17.75 15.67
C TYR A 285 2.65 19.14 15.00
N ARG A 286 2.59 19.20 13.68
CA ARG A 286 2.37 20.46 12.97
C ARG A 286 0.93 20.97 13.10
N GLU A 287 -0.03 20.09 13.15
CA GLU A 287 -1.47 20.42 13.21
C GLU A 287 -1.92 20.80 14.62
N PHE A 288 -1.45 20.12 15.65
CA PHE A 288 -1.96 20.27 17.02
C PHE A 288 -1.33 21.45 17.76
N SER A 289 -1.37 22.64 17.16
CA SER A 289 -0.94 23.91 17.79
C SER A 289 -1.94 24.47 18.80
N LEU A 290 -2.60 23.58 19.56
CA LEU A 290 -3.65 23.93 20.50
C LEU A 290 -3.08 24.64 21.74
N SER A 291 -3.56 25.84 22.02
CA SER A 291 -3.07 26.68 23.14
C SER A 291 -3.84 26.41 24.43
N THR A 292 -3.12 26.22 25.53
CA THR A 292 -3.71 26.12 26.88
C THR A 292 -4.36 27.41 27.37
N SER A 293 -4.23 28.52 26.64
CA SER A 293 -5.01 29.74 26.88
C SER A 293 -6.45 29.60 26.38
N ILE A 294 -6.77 28.63 25.53
CA ILE A 294 -8.07 28.42 24.90
C ILE A 294 -8.69 27.10 25.33
N VAL A 295 -7.90 26.02 25.34
CA VAL A 295 -8.37 24.65 25.66
C VAL A 295 -7.65 24.09 26.87
N ASN A 296 -8.35 23.33 27.68
CA ASN A 296 -7.72 22.57 28.76
C ASN A 296 -7.04 21.34 28.21
N VAL A 297 -6.13 20.77 29.01
CA VAL A 297 -5.36 19.57 28.70
C VAL A 297 -5.37 18.66 29.92
N SER A 298 -5.51 17.37 29.74
CA SER A 298 -5.47 16.39 30.84
C SER A 298 -4.15 16.45 31.64
N LYS A 299 -4.18 15.95 32.87
CA LYS A 299 -2.98 15.88 33.69
C LYS A 299 -1.89 15.04 33.07
N GLN A 300 -2.26 13.95 32.40
CA GLN A 300 -1.35 13.01 31.75
C GLN A 300 -0.60 13.68 30.59
N VAL A 301 -1.32 14.39 29.69
CA VAL A 301 -0.68 15.12 28.58
C VAL A 301 0.21 16.26 29.08
N ARG A 302 -0.15 16.93 30.21
CA ARG A 302 0.74 17.90 30.85
C ARG A 302 2.06 17.27 31.29
N GLU A 303 2.01 16.08 31.84
CA GLU A 303 3.20 15.36 32.29
C GLU A 303 4.07 14.94 31.09
N MET A 304 3.49 14.39 30.02
CA MET A 304 4.21 14.10 28.78
C MET A 304 4.89 15.37 28.21
N ALA A 305 4.17 16.49 28.17
CA ALA A 305 4.72 17.77 27.71
C ALA A 305 5.86 18.32 28.59
N ARG A 306 5.87 18.02 29.89
CA ARG A 306 6.96 18.38 30.81
C ARG A 306 8.23 17.57 30.56
N GLN A 307 8.07 16.28 30.20
CA GLN A 307 9.18 15.37 29.91
C GLN A 307 9.77 15.66 28.51
N SER A 308 9.04 16.38 27.67
CA SER A 308 9.46 16.73 26.33
C SER A 308 10.73 17.61 26.30
N LYS A 309 11.64 17.27 25.42
CA LYS A 309 12.85 18.06 25.13
C LYS A 309 12.60 19.28 24.24
N ASP A 310 11.34 19.54 23.86
CA ASP A 310 10.98 20.75 23.13
C ASP A 310 11.03 21.98 24.04
N ASN A 311 12.13 22.72 23.97
CA ASN A 311 12.39 23.91 24.79
C ASN A 311 12.01 25.22 24.09
N SER A 312 11.23 25.18 23.01
CA SER A 312 10.83 26.39 22.29
C SER A 312 9.91 27.24 23.15
N ILE A 313 10.28 28.49 23.36
CA ILE A 313 9.48 29.50 24.06
C ILE A 313 8.15 29.77 23.35
N TYR A 314 8.11 29.61 22.02
CA TYR A 314 6.90 29.81 21.22
C TYR A 314 5.86 28.69 21.40
N ARG A 315 6.28 27.53 21.96
CA ARG A 315 5.41 26.36 22.20
C ARG A 315 5.13 26.10 23.68
N GLU A 316 5.43 27.05 24.54
CA GLU A 316 5.20 26.90 25.99
C GLU A 316 3.76 26.59 26.34
N LYS A 317 2.81 27.17 25.60
CA LYS A 317 1.38 26.93 25.77
C LYS A 317 0.79 25.82 24.89
N GLU A 318 1.59 25.18 24.02
CA GLU A 318 1.16 24.18 23.05
C GLU A 318 1.47 22.78 23.58
N LEU A 319 0.84 22.35 24.66
CA LEU A 319 1.21 21.13 25.38
C LEU A 319 0.98 19.85 24.58
N TYR A 320 -0.05 19.79 23.71
CA TYR A 320 -0.23 18.65 22.79
C TYR A 320 0.95 18.53 21.83
N ARG A 321 1.40 19.64 21.24
CA ARG A 321 2.56 19.64 20.35
C ARG A 321 3.83 19.20 21.04
N ARG A 322 4.05 19.64 22.29
CA ARG A 322 5.20 19.21 23.08
C ARG A 322 5.16 17.73 23.42
N ALA A 323 3.97 17.18 23.74
CA ALA A 323 3.79 15.76 23.99
C ALA A 323 4.04 14.94 22.71
N LEU A 324 3.56 15.40 21.54
CA LEU A 324 3.84 14.76 20.24
C LEU A 324 5.32 14.80 19.87
N PHE A 325 6.06 15.86 20.23
CA PHE A 325 7.51 15.93 20.05
C PHE A 325 8.24 14.86 20.89
N ASP A 326 7.80 14.63 22.12
CA ASP A 326 8.35 13.56 22.97
C ASP A 326 8.06 12.17 22.37
N ILE A 327 6.84 11.93 21.91
CA ILE A 327 6.46 10.69 21.21
C ILE A 327 7.34 10.49 19.97
N GLN A 328 7.54 11.52 19.15
CA GLN A 328 8.38 11.44 17.96
C GLN A 328 9.83 11.08 18.33
N SER A 329 10.37 11.73 19.35
CA SER A 329 11.73 11.46 19.83
C SER A 329 11.89 10.01 20.29
N LYS A 330 10.89 9.46 21.00
CA LYS A 330 10.87 8.05 21.42
C LYS A 330 10.76 7.09 20.22
N ILE A 331 9.96 7.40 19.20
CA ILE A 331 9.85 6.60 17.96
C ILE A 331 11.19 6.55 17.24
N GLN A 332 11.86 7.69 17.08
CA GLN A 332 13.20 7.77 16.47
C GLN A 332 14.24 6.96 17.26
N ALA A 333 14.25 7.06 18.59
CA ALA A 333 15.12 6.26 19.44
C ALA A 333 14.81 4.75 19.36
N THR A 334 13.52 4.38 19.33
CA THR A 334 13.08 2.99 19.13
C THR A 334 13.55 2.44 17.79
N LYS A 335 13.40 3.22 16.71
CA LYS A 335 13.90 2.86 15.38
C LYS A 335 15.42 2.59 15.41
N THR A 336 16.20 3.50 15.98
CA THR A 336 17.65 3.37 16.07
C THR A 336 18.05 2.12 16.87
N TYR A 337 17.37 1.86 17.97
CA TYR A 337 17.60 0.64 18.77
C TYR A 337 17.31 -0.64 17.99
N LEU A 338 16.12 -0.75 17.37
CA LEU A 338 15.68 -1.97 16.67
C LEU A 338 16.48 -2.28 15.40
N ILE A 339 17.03 -1.24 14.74
CA ILE A 339 17.75 -1.40 13.46
C ILE A 339 19.27 -1.42 13.67
N GLU A 340 19.78 -0.54 14.54
CA GLU A 340 21.23 -0.35 14.70
C GLU A 340 21.77 -0.93 16.02
N ASP A 341 20.90 -1.46 16.88
CA ASP A 341 21.25 -1.93 18.24
C ASP A 341 21.96 -0.87 19.08
N LYS A 342 21.52 0.39 18.99
CA LYS A 342 22.11 1.54 19.68
C LYS A 342 21.10 2.19 20.61
N GLU A 343 21.49 2.40 21.86
CA GLU A 343 20.75 3.20 22.81
C GLU A 343 21.04 4.70 22.61
N VAL A 344 20.00 5.47 22.24
CA VAL A 344 20.14 6.93 21.95
C VAL A 344 19.21 7.81 22.78
N GLY A 345 18.54 7.26 23.77
CA GLY A 345 17.61 8.00 24.64
C GLY A 345 16.40 7.18 25.07
N ALA A 346 15.39 7.86 25.60
CA ALA A 346 14.13 7.20 25.97
C ALA A 346 13.47 6.63 24.70
N ARG A 347 13.08 5.36 24.76
CA ARG A 347 12.45 4.65 23.67
C ARG A 347 11.22 3.88 24.14
N TYR A 348 10.41 3.40 23.24
CA TYR A 348 9.34 2.46 23.54
C TYR A 348 9.88 1.03 23.60
N GLU A 349 9.56 0.34 24.68
CA GLU A 349 9.89 -1.10 24.82
C GLU A 349 8.95 -1.95 23.95
N THR A 350 7.69 -1.57 23.88
CA THR A 350 6.66 -2.28 23.12
C THR A 350 5.81 -1.31 22.30
N ALA A 351 5.20 -1.80 21.23
CA ALA A 351 4.22 -1.03 20.47
C ALA A 351 2.99 -0.65 21.32
N ASN A 352 2.68 -1.43 22.35
CA ASN A 352 1.59 -1.12 23.25
C ASN A 352 1.87 0.13 24.10
N ASP A 353 3.12 0.41 24.43
CA ASP A 353 3.47 1.64 25.15
C ASP A 353 3.32 2.87 24.26
N PHE A 354 3.69 2.77 23.01
CA PHE A 354 3.40 3.80 22.01
C PHE A 354 1.89 4.00 21.82
N TYR A 355 1.15 2.92 21.70
CA TYR A 355 -0.33 2.95 21.61
C TYR A 355 -0.94 3.69 22.81
N LYS A 356 -0.50 3.40 24.05
CA LYS A 356 -0.98 4.07 25.28
C LYS A 356 -0.75 5.57 25.25
N ASP A 357 0.41 6.03 24.76
CA ASP A 357 0.70 7.46 24.63
C ASP A 357 -0.27 8.14 23.65
N LEU A 358 -0.58 7.51 22.50
CA LEU A 358 -1.59 8.00 21.55
C LEU A 358 -2.99 8.04 22.14
N ILE A 359 -3.38 7.00 22.89
CA ILE A 359 -4.67 6.93 23.58
C ILE A 359 -4.77 8.03 24.65
N THR A 360 -3.68 8.32 25.35
CA THR A 360 -3.63 9.42 26.33
C THR A 360 -3.90 10.78 25.69
N ILE A 361 -3.36 11.02 24.48
CA ILE A 361 -3.66 12.23 23.71
C ILE A 361 -5.13 12.24 23.29
N ARG A 362 -5.64 11.13 22.72
CA ARG A 362 -7.03 10.99 22.29
C ARG A 362 -8.01 11.29 23.44
N ASP A 363 -7.80 10.66 24.57
CA ASP A 363 -8.70 10.78 25.74
C ASP A 363 -8.70 12.20 26.29
N SER A 364 -7.52 12.85 26.33
CA SER A 364 -7.42 14.26 26.69
C SER A 364 -8.19 15.18 25.74
N LEU A 365 -8.18 14.90 24.44
CA LEU A 365 -8.98 15.64 23.44
C LEU A 365 -10.48 15.44 23.70
N LEU A 366 -10.93 14.20 23.95
CA LEU A 366 -12.34 13.88 24.28
C LEU A 366 -12.81 14.59 25.56
N GLU A 367 -12.04 14.56 26.63
CA GLU A 367 -12.34 15.27 27.87
C GLU A 367 -12.52 16.77 27.68
N ASN A 368 -11.85 17.35 26.67
CA ASN A 368 -11.86 18.78 26.39
C ASN A 368 -12.68 19.14 25.12
N LYS A 369 -13.67 18.32 24.76
CA LYS A 369 -14.60 18.54 23.63
C LYS A 369 -13.93 18.62 22.26
N GLY A 370 -12.79 17.96 22.10
CA GLY A 370 -12.01 17.92 20.87
C GLY A 370 -12.36 16.73 19.97
N GLU A 371 -13.60 16.24 19.97
CA GLU A 371 -14.01 15.06 19.17
C GLU A 371 -13.71 15.22 17.68
N ALA A 372 -13.87 16.43 17.13
CA ALA A 372 -13.58 16.72 15.74
C ALA A 372 -12.09 16.57 15.37
N LEU A 373 -11.20 16.67 16.37
CA LEU A 373 -9.74 16.49 16.19
C LEU A 373 -9.33 15.00 16.15
N ILE A 374 -10.25 14.12 16.57
CA ILE A 374 -10.05 12.67 16.55
C ILE A 374 -10.68 12.12 15.27
N SER A 375 -10.07 12.46 14.14
CA SER A 375 -10.54 12.05 12.81
C SER A 375 -9.35 11.87 11.86
N GLY A 376 -9.60 11.32 10.68
CA GLY A 376 -8.59 11.20 9.62
C GLY A 376 -7.29 10.54 10.09
N ASP A 377 -6.19 11.20 9.83
CA ASP A 377 -4.82 10.69 10.06
C ASP A 377 -4.56 10.24 11.52
N PHE A 378 -5.18 10.87 12.51
CA PHE A 378 -4.95 10.49 13.89
C PHE A 378 -5.62 9.14 14.24
N VAL A 379 -6.85 8.92 13.78
CA VAL A 379 -7.54 7.63 13.96
C VAL A 379 -6.80 6.53 13.18
N GLU A 380 -6.40 6.81 11.94
CA GLU A 380 -5.67 5.86 11.11
C GLU A 380 -4.32 5.47 11.75
N LEU A 381 -3.60 6.44 12.36
CA LEU A 381 -2.37 6.17 13.10
C LEU A 381 -2.61 5.23 14.28
N ILE A 382 -3.64 5.48 15.10
CA ILE A 382 -4.00 4.61 16.23
C ILE A 382 -4.29 3.19 15.74
N GLN A 383 -5.07 3.04 14.65
CA GLN A 383 -5.36 1.74 14.05
C GLN A 383 -4.10 1.08 13.49
N ALA A 384 -3.21 1.84 12.83
CA ALA A 384 -1.96 1.32 12.31
C ALA A 384 -1.07 0.73 13.42
N VAL A 385 -0.94 1.42 14.55
CA VAL A 385 -0.17 0.92 15.70
C VAL A 385 -0.81 -0.35 16.28
N GLU A 386 -2.13 -0.40 16.36
CA GLU A 386 -2.88 -1.55 16.88
C GLU A 386 -2.71 -2.78 15.99
N ILE A 387 -2.68 -2.59 14.66
CA ILE A 387 -2.60 -3.68 13.67
C ILE A 387 -1.15 -4.13 13.45
N PHE A 388 -0.27 -3.19 13.15
CA PHE A 388 1.09 -3.48 12.68
C PHE A 388 2.12 -3.54 13.82
N GLY A 389 1.86 -2.92 14.97
CA GLY A 389 2.88 -2.84 16.01
C GLY A 389 4.17 -2.21 15.50
N PHE A 390 5.31 -2.86 15.73
CA PHE A 390 6.63 -2.44 15.21
C PHE A 390 7.10 -3.26 14.00
N TYR A 391 6.21 -4.07 13.42
CA TYR A 391 6.44 -4.85 12.18
C TYR A 391 5.15 -4.91 11.38
N LEU A 392 5.29 -5.09 10.06
CA LEU A 392 4.17 -4.99 9.12
C LEU A 392 3.38 -6.30 9.01
N ALA A 393 4.07 -7.42 9.11
CA ALA A 393 3.50 -8.74 8.89
C ALA A 393 4.22 -9.82 9.69
N SER A 394 3.51 -10.88 10.02
CA SER A 394 4.13 -12.12 10.50
C SER A 394 4.86 -12.79 9.35
N ILE A 395 6.11 -13.22 9.59
CA ILE A 395 6.89 -13.97 8.60
C ILE A 395 6.75 -15.45 8.91
N ASP A 396 6.19 -16.23 7.99
CA ASP A 396 6.08 -17.66 8.10
C ASP A 396 7.41 -18.30 7.72
N MET A 397 7.97 -19.09 8.62
CA MET A 397 9.14 -19.92 8.35
C MET A 397 8.69 -21.25 7.77
N ARG A 398 8.99 -21.47 6.48
CA ARG A 398 8.67 -22.72 5.77
C ARG A 398 9.94 -23.44 5.40
N GLN A 399 9.99 -24.75 5.69
CA GLN A 399 11.12 -25.62 5.39
C GLN A 399 10.64 -27.08 5.29
N ASP A 400 11.46 -27.96 4.74
CA ASP A 400 11.23 -29.40 4.76
C ASP A 400 11.02 -29.92 6.18
N SER A 401 10.10 -30.88 6.34
CA SER A 401 9.71 -31.41 7.64
C SER A 401 10.86 -32.07 8.38
N SER A 402 11.79 -32.72 7.65
CA SER A 402 12.97 -33.36 8.24
C SER A 402 13.93 -32.35 8.88
N VAL A 403 14.05 -31.15 8.30
CA VAL A 403 14.86 -30.06 8.87
C VAL A 403 14.18 -29.48 10.12
N HIS A 404 12.86 -29.35 10.12
CA HIS A 404 12.12 -28.96 11.33
C HIS A 404 12.28 -29.98 12.45
N GLU A 405 12.17 -31.28 12.13
CA GLU A 405 12.37 -32.37 13.08
C GLU A 405 13.75 -32.32 13.70
N ALA A 406 14.82 -32.23 12.87
CA ALA A 406 16.19 -32.11 13.35
C ALA A 406 16.41 -30.90 14.27
N CYS A 407 15.85 -29.75 13.92
CA CYS A 407 15.93 -28.52 14.72
C CYS A 407 15.24 -28.71 16.09
N VAL A 408 14.02 -29.27 16.10
CA VAL A 408 13.28 -29.55 17.34
C VAL A 408 14.02 -30.56 18.20
N ALA A 409 14.56 -31.61 17.61
CA ALA A 409 15.38 -32.62 18.31
C ALA A 409 16.58 -31.97 19.00
N GLU A 410 17.33 -31.12 18.30
CA GLU A 410 18.46 -30.37 18.86
C GLU A 410 18.05 -29.44 20.01
N LEU A 411 16.98 -28.71 19.87
CA LEU A 411 16.46 -27.82 20.90
C LEU A 411 16.04 -28.59 22.16
N LEU A 412 15.31 -29.69 22.01
CA LEU A 412 14.90 -30.56 23.14
C LEU A 412 16.10 -31.21 23.84
N LYS A 413 17.09 -31.64 23.09
CA LYS A 413 18.34 -32.17 23.63
C LYS A 413 19.12 -31.11 24.39
N SER A 414 19.25 -29.90 23.84
CA SER A 414 19.97 -28.79 24.48
C SER A 414 19.26 -28.30 25.74
N ALA A 415 17.93 -28.33 25.78
CA ALA A 415 17.13 -28.01 26.95
C ALA A 415 17.09 -29.12 28.01
N GLY A 416 17.68 -30.30 27.74
CA GLY A 416 17.63 -31.45 28.65
C GLY A 416 16.25 -32.11 28.81
N ILE A 417 15.33 -31.83 27.88
CA ILE A 417 13.94 -32.32 27.95
C ILE A 417 13.82 -33.72 27.34
N HIS A 418 14.40 -33.90 26.15
CA HIS A 418 14.39 -35.21 25.44
C HIS A 418 15.66 -35.40 24.61
N SER A 419 16.29 -36.58 24.70
CA SER A 419 17.54 -36.85 24.01
C SER A 419 17.38 -37.60 22.67
N HIS A 420 16.21 -38.20 22.42
CA HIS A 420 15.91 -39.07 21.27
C HIS A 420 14.52 -38.72 20.66
N TYR A 421 14.36 -37.50 20.24
CA TYR A 421 13.07 -37.01 19.73
C TYR A 421 12.64 -37.67 18.40
N SER A 422 13.60 -38.08 17.59
CA SER A 422 13.37 -38.73 16.29
C SER A 422 13.15 -40.25 16.36
N GLU A 423 13.24 -40.85 17.55
CA GLU A 423 12.98 -42.26 17.84
C GLU A 423 11.61 -42.44 18.51
#